data_aa5e50d81ce86af4db2ca9431e423538
#
_entry.id   aa5e50d81ce86af4db2ca9431e423538
#
_cell.length_a   1.000
_cell.length_b   1.000
_cell.length_c   1.000
_cell.angle_alpha   90.00
_cell.angle_beta   90.00
_cell.angle_gamma   90.00
#
_symmetry.space_group_name_H-M   'P 1'
#
loop_
_entity.id
_entity.type
_entity.pdbx_description
1 polymer ?
#
loop_
_entity_poly.entity_id
_entity_poly.type
_entity_poly.pdbx_seq_one_letter_code
_entity_poly.pdbx_strand_id
1 'polypeptide(L)'
;MKTIFVALQQLNLYITPLLLSQNYKTDKIEPINCRDLSAREIVDYIIELNPWLRDVKQRIRVYVGVTENIEKCLRKHNAGEVLFRGQTASQNVAAAVEAEARRRGFYIGKVFHGGNGTNSYSIYVYAYVMDRYTIE
;
A
#
# COMPACT_ATOMS: atom_id res chain seq x y z
N MET A 1 7.69 4.94 -17.10
CA MET A 1 7.51 4.62 -15.68
C MET A 1 7.65 3.13 -15.39
N LYS A 2 6.94 2.26 -16.13
CA LYS A 2 7.01 0.81 -15.91
C LYS A 2 8.42 0.24 -16.06
N THR A 3 9.17 0.68 -17.06
CA THR A 3 10.53 0.21 -17.31
C THR A 3 11.48 0.59 -16.17
N ILE A 4 11.39 1.84 -15.69
CA ILE A 4 12.21 2.32 -14.58
C ILE A 4 11.87 1.53 -13.31
N PHE A 5 10.59 1.23 -13.12
CA PHE A 5 10.11 0.51 -11.96
C PHE A 5 10.64 -0.92 -11.91
N VAL A 6 10.61 -1.63 -13.05
CA VAL A 6 11.14 -2.99 -13.13
C VAL A 6 12.64 -3.00 -12.84
N ALA A 7 13.39 -2.03 -13.34
CA ALA A 7 14.81 -1.91 -13.08
C ALA A 7 15.08 -1.73 -11.58
N LEU A 8 14.28 -0.91 -10.89
CA LEU A 8 14.43 -0.71 -9.44
C LEU A 8 14.13 -1.98 -8.66
N GLN A 9 13.14 -2.75 -9.08
CA GLN A 9 12.84 -4.04 -8.45
C GLN A 9 13.98 -5.03 -8.62
N GLN A 10 14.55 -5.12 -9.81
CA GLN A 10 15.69 -6.00 -10.07
C GLN A 10 16.90 -5.60 -9.24
N LEU A 11 17.15 -4.29 -9.13
CA LEU A 11 18.24 -3.79 -8.31
C LEU A 11 18.04 -4.19 -6.84
N ASN A 12 16.82 -4.12 -6.34
CA ASN A 12 16.50 -4.51 -4.98
C ASN A 12 16.76 -5.99 -4.72
N LEU A 13 16.54 -6.86 -5.68
CA LEU A 13 16.82 -8.28 -5.54
C LEU A 13 18.30 -8.56 -5.26
N TYR A 14 19.20 -7.73 -5.78
CA TYR A 14 20.64 -7.90 -5.57
C TYR A 14 21.14 -7.18 -4.31
N ILE A 15 20.54 -6.07 -3.95
CA ILE A 15 21.00 -5.23 -2.86
C ILE A 15 20.33 -5.57 -1.53
N THR A 16 19.08 -6.03 -1.57
CA THR A 16 18.26 -6.24 -0.37
C THR A 16 18.94 -7.13 0.69
N PRO A 17 19.59 -8.25 0.35
CA PRO A 17 20.23 -9.07 1.38
C PRO A 17 21.30 -8.33 2.19
N LEU A 18 21.99 -7.38 1.56
CA LEU A 18 23.00 -6.57 2.26
C LEU A 18 22.33 -5.47 3.08
N LEU A 19 21.30 -4.86 2.54
CA LEU A 19 20.59 -3.76 3.20
C LEU A 19 19.76 -4.24 4.38
N LEU A 20 19.17 -5.42 4.32
CA LEU A 20 18.35 -5.96 5.40
C LEU A 20 19.12 -6.11 6.70
N SER A 21 20.40 -6.51 6.63
CA SER A 21 21.21 -6.66 7.82
C SER A 21 21.49 -5.32 8.50
N GLN A 22 21.43 -4.23 7.76
CA GLN A 22 21.66 -2.88 8.27
C GLN A 22 20.38 -2.16 8.62
N ASN A 23 19.33 -2.33 7.82
CA ASN A 23 18.12 -1.53 7.90
C ASN A 23 17.06 -2.08 8.84
N TYR A 24 17.06 -3.36 9.14
CA TYR A 24 16.01 -3.90 9.99
C TYR A 24 16.04 -3.30 11.41
N LYS A 25 17.17 -2.70 11.80
CA LYS A 25 17.30 -2.02 13.09
C LYS A 25 16.77 -0.60 13.12
N THR A 26 16.50 -0.01 11.96
CA THR A 26 16.07 1.39 11.87
C THR A 26 14.56 1.56 11.85
N ASP A 27 13.81 0.51 11.59
CA ASP A 27 12.34 0.50 11.50
C ASP A 27 11.77 1.51 10.51
N LYS A 28 12.64 2.11 9.68
CA LYS A 28 12.18 3.09 8.68
C LYS A 28 12.17 2.47 7.31
N ILE A 29 10.96 2.30 6.77
CA ILE A 29 10.76 1.89 5.39
C ILE A 29 10.13 3.07 4.68
N GLU A 30 10.87 3.64 3.73
CA GLU A 30 10.39 4.79 2.99
C GLU A 30 9.25 4.38 2.07
N PRO A 31 8.13 5.10 2.07
CA PRO A 31 7.07 4.85 1.12
C PRO A 31 7.49 5.26 -0.29
N ILE A 32 6.91 4.60 -1.27
CA ILE A 32 7.11 4.94 -2.67
C ILE A 32 6.49 6.31 -2.94
N ASN A 33 7.20 7.16 -3.67
CA ASN A 33 6.69 8.46 -4.03
C ASN A 33 5.66 8.32 -5.17
N CYS A 34 4.40 8.47 -4.84
CA CYS A 34 3.28 8.40 -5.78
C CYS A 34 2.61 9.76 -5.97
N ARG A 35 3.32 10.86 -5.67
CA ARG A 35 2.72 12.20 -5.71
C ARG A 35 2.29 12.62 -7.10
N ASP A 36 2.89 12.06 -8.15
CA ASP A 36 2.54 12.39 -9.53
C ASP A 36 1.52 11.41 -10.14
N LEU A 37 1.04 10.46 -9.35
CA LEU A 37 0.12 9.43 -9.82
C LEU A 37 -1.31 9.74 -9.42
N SER A 38 -2.26 9.41 -10.32
CA SER A 38 -3.67 9.43 -9.98
C SER A 38 -4.03 8.24 -9.09
N ALA A 39 -5.21 8.29 -8.48
CA ALA A 39 -5.71 7.18 -7.68
C ALA A 39 -5.75 5.88 -8.49
N ARG A 40 -6.22 5.94 -9.73
CA ARG A 40 -6.29 4.79 -10.61
C ARG A 40 -4.91 4.21 -10.89
N GLU A 41 -3.94 5.07 -11.17
CA GLU A 41 -2.57 4.65 -11.42
C GLU A 41 -1.94 4.02 -10.19
N ILE A 42 -2.24 4.52 -9.00
CA ILE A 42 -1.73 3.94 -7.76
C ILE A 42 -2.27 2.52 -7.56
N VAL A 43 -3.55 2.28 -7.80
CA VAL A 43 -4.11 0.93 -7.70
C VAL A 43 -3.53 0.02 -8.78
N ASP A 44 -3.36 0.53 -10.01
CA ASP A 44 -2.65 -0.22 -11.06
C ASP A 44 -1.26 -0.64 -10.60
N TYR A 45 -0.57 0.27 -9.94
CA TYR A 45 0.78 0.05 -9.43
C TYR A 45 0.82 -1.08 -8.39
N ILE A 46 -0.13 -1.09 -7.46
CA ILE A 46 -0.25 -2.15 -6.47
C ILE A 46 -0.39 -3.51 -7.16
N ILE A 47 -1.22 -3.57 -8.20
CA ILE A 47 -1.44 -4.80 -8.96
C ILE A 47 -0.17 -5.19 -9.74
N GLU A 48 0.51 -4.24 -10.34
CA GLU A 48 1.74 -4.52 -11.10
C GLU A 48 2.87 -5.05 -10.21
N LEU A 49 2.97 -4.54 -8.98
CA LEU A 49 3.94 -5.03 -8.01
C LEU A 49 3.65 -6.46 -7.56
N ASN A 50 2.40 -6.87 -7.64
CA ASN A 50 1.92 -8.14 -7.13
C ASN A 50 1.08 -8.83 -8.21
N PRO A 51 1.74 -9.45 -9.22
CA PRO A 51 1.03 -9.97 -10.41
C PRO A 51 -0.09 -10.95 -10.13
N TRP A 52 -0.05 -11.65 -8.98
CA TRP A 52 -1.14 -12.55 -8.59
C TRP A 52 -2.45 -11.79 -8.35
N LEU A 53 -2.40 -10.48 -8.15
CA LEU A 53 -3.57 -9.63 -8.00
C LEU A 53 -4.25 -9.31 -9.34
N ARG A 54 -3.69 -9.76 -10.46
CA ARG A 54 -4.40 -9.70 -11.74
C ARG A 54 -5.64 -10.57 -11.71
N ASP A 55 -5.62 -11.63 -10.91
CA ASP A 55 -6.82 -12.41 -10.62
C ASP A 55 -7.68 -11.61 -9.63
N VAL A 56 -8.80 -11.11 -10.14
CA VAL A 56 -9.73 -10.27 -9.37
C VAL A 56 -10.19 -10.96 -8.09
N LYS A 57 -10.36 -12.28 -8.12
CA LYS A 57 -10.81 -13.06 -6.96
C LYS A 57 -9.85 -13.00 -5.79
N GLN A 58 -8.56 -12.72 -6.03
CA GLN A 58 -7.56 -12.67 -4.99
C GLN A 58 -7.54 -11.32 -4.26
N ARG A 59 -8.12 -10.28 -4.85
CA ARG A 59 -8.03 -8.92 -4.32
C ARG A 59 -8.75 -8.75 -2.99
N ILE A 60 -9.81 -9.51 -2.74
CA ILE A 60 -10.55 -9.44 -1.47
C ILE A 60 -9.68 -9.85 -0.27
N ARG A 61 -8.57 -10.54 -0.49
CA ARG A 61 -7.64 -10.95 0.54
C ARG A 61 -6.67 -9.84 0.94
N VAL A 62 -6.69 -8.72 0.24
CA VAL A 62 -5.76 -7.62 0.44
C VAL A 62 -6.53 -6.42 0.97
N TYR A 63 -6.07 -5.93 2.11
CA TYR A 63 -6.58 -4.70 2.72
C TYR A 63 -5.83 -3.51 2.13
N VAL A 64 -6.56 -2.51 1.66
CA VAL A 64 -6.00 -1.24 1.20
C VAL A 64 -6.53 -0.15 2.12
N GLY A 65 -5.63 0.62 2.71
CA GLY A 65 -5.99 1.66 3.64
C GLY A 65 -5.23 2.95 3.45
N VAL A 66 -5.70 3.98 4.13
CA VAL A 66 -5.16 5.33 4.08
C VAL A 66 -4.86 5.78 5.50
N THR A 67 -3.73 6.46 5.70
CA THR A 67 -3.31 6.86 7.03
C THR A 67 -2.35 8.05 6.98
N GLU A 68 -2.17 8.69 8.13
CA GLU A 68 -1.08 9.65 8.34
C GLU A 68 0.21 8.97 8.79
N ASN A 69 0.14 7.70 9.22
CA ASN A 69 1.31 6.95 9.71
C ASN A 69 1.15 5.47 9.39
N ILE A 70 1.85 5.02 8.33
CA ILE A 70 1.72 3.64 7.83
C ILE A 70 2.13 2.62 8.88
N GLU A 71 3.29 2.78 9.49
CA GLU A 71 3.82 1.75 10.40
C GLU A 71 2.94 1.60 11.65
N LYS A 72 2.40 2.70 12.15
CA LYS A 72 1.46 2.66 13.28
C LYS A 72 0.20 1.89 12.91
N CYS A 73 -0.35 2.13 11.72
CA CYS A 73 -1.54 1.43 11.23
C CYS A 73 -1.27 -0.06 11.04
N LEU A 74 -0.14 -0.41 10.45
CA LEU A 74 0.20 -1.82 10.23
C LEU A 74 0.30 -2.58 11.56
N ARG A 75 0.89 -1.96 12.57
CA ARG A 75 0.96 -2.56 13.91
C ARG A 75 -0.42 -2.70 14.54
N LYS A 76 -1.24 -1.66 14.41
CA LYS A 76 -2.59 -1.65 14.97
C LYS A 76 -3.45 -2.78 14.39
N HIS A 77 -3.31 -3.03 13.08
CA HIS A 77 -4.07 -4.09 12.40
C HIS A 77 -3.43 -5.47 12.54
N ASN A 78 -2.25 -5.56 13.13
CA ASN A 78 -1.47 -6.79 13.11
C ASN A 78 -1.36 -7.32 11.68
N ALA A 79 -0.89 -6.46 10.81
CA ALA A 79 -0.87 -6.72 9.37
C ALA A 79 -0.04 -7.94 9.02
N GLY A 80 -0.51 -8.70 8.04
CA GLY A 80 0.25 -9.79 7.45
C GLY A 80 1.33 -9.27 6.51
N GLU A 81 1.54 -9.95 5.39
CA GLU A 81 2.53 -9.52 4.41
C GLU A 81 2.17 -8.15 3.83
N VAL A 82 3.09 -7.19 3.97
CA VAL A 82 2.88 -5.85 3.44
C VAL A 82 3.27 -5.81 1.97
N LEU A 83 2.32 -5.42 1.13
CA LEU A 83 2.50 -5.41 -0.32
C LEU A 83 2.84 -4.02 -0.87
N PHE A 84 2.47 -2.97 -0.15
CA PHE A 84 2.60 -1.61 -0.68
C PHE A 84 2.64 -0.58 0.43
N ARG A 85 3.53 0.40 0.24
CA ARG A 85 3.57 1.64 1.02
C ARG A 85 3.79 2.78 0.03
N GLY A 86 2.86 3.74 -0.02
CA GLY A 86 2.95 4.85 -0.96
C GLY A 86 2.57 6.18 -0.36
N GLN A 87 3.21 7.25 -0.83
CA GLN A 87 2.86 8.62 -0.48
C GLN A 87 2.16 9.28 -1.66
N THR A 88 0.94 9.75 -1.46
CA THR A 88 0.17 10.45 -2.48
C THR A 88 0.37 11.95 -2.40
N ALA A 89 -0.17 12.67 -3.38
CA ALA A 89 -0.09 14.14 -3.42
C ALA A 89 -0.92 14.81 -2.32
N SER A 90 -2.03 14.18 -1.88
CA SER A 90 -2.97 14.82 -0.97
C SER A 90 -3.91 13.81 -0.34
N GLN A 91 -4.61 14.25 0.70
CA GLN A 91 -5.67 13.47 1.31
C GLN A 91 -6.75 13.08 0.29
N ASN A 92 -7.10 13.99 -0.62
CA ASN A 92 -8.13 13.71 -1.62
C ASN A 92 -7.72 12.57 -2.55
N VAL A 93 -6.46 12.55 -2.98
CA VAL A 93 -5.96 11.45 -3.80
C VAL A 93 -5.94 10.15 -3.01
N ALA A 94 -5.49 10.18 -1.76
CA ALA A 94 -5.48 9.01 -0.89
C ALA A 94 -6.88 8.43 -0.72
N ALA A 95 -7.87 9.28 -0.43
CA ALA A 95 -9.26 8.84 -0.31
C ALA A 95 -9.78 8.25 -1.61
N ALA A 96 -9.39 8.83 -2.74
CA ALA A 96 -9.76 8.31 -4.06
C ALA A 96 -9.12 6.94 -4.33
N VAL A 97 -7.91 6.70 -3.83
CA VAL A 97 -7.27 5.37 -3.93
C VAL A 97 -8.09 4.33 -3.18
N GLU A 98 -8.55 4.65 -1.99
CA GLU A 98 -9.39 3.74 -1.20
C GLU A 98 -10.67 3.39 -1.97
N ALA A 99 -11.36 4.40 -2.53
CA ALA A 99 -12.56 4.19 -3.31
C ALA A 99 -12.29 3.36 -4.57
N GLU A 100 -11.20 3.64 -5.26
CA GLU A 100 -10.82 2.88 -6.47
C GLU A 100 -10.47 1.44 -6.14
N ALA A 101 -9.74 1.21 -5.05
CA ALA A 101 -9.40 -0.13 -4.59
C ALA A 101 -10.65 -0.94 -4.29
N ARG A 102 -11.62 -0.33 -3.59
CA ARG A 102 -12.90 -0.99 -3.31
C ARG A 102 -13.62 -1.37 -4.60
N ARG A 103 -13.68 -0.45 -5.56
CA ARG A 103 -14.32 -0.69 -6.86
C ARG A 103 -13.69 -1.87 -7.59
N ARG A 104 -12.39 -2.07 -7.42
CA ARG A 104 -11.65 -3.14 -8.07
C ARG A 104 -11.61 -4.46 -7.30
N GLY A 105 -12.28 -4.52 -6.16
CA GLY A 105 -12.42 -5.77 -5.43
C GLY A 105 -11.52 -5.96 -4.22
N PHE A 106 -10.70 -4.97 -3.89
CA PHE A 106 -9.90 -5.00 -2.67
C PHE A 106 -10.78 -4.78 -1.44
N TYR A 107 -10.31 -5.24 -0.30
CA TYR A 107 -10.99 -5.01 0.97
C TYR A 107 -10.50 -3.69 1.58
N ILE A 108 -11.41 -2.85 2.02
CA ILE A 108 -11.06 -1.55 2.62
C ILE A 108 -11.63 -1.39 4.03
N GLY A 109 -12.08 -2.47 4.66
CA GLY A 109 -12.68 -2.46 5.99
C GLY A 109 -14.18 -2.71 5.94
N LYS A 110 -14.76 -2.96 7.10
CA LYS A 110 -16.20 -3.24 7.21
C LYS A 110 -17.05 -2.04 6.89
N VAL A 111 -16.55 -0.85 7.21
CA VAL A 111 -17.27 0.40 6.98
C VAL A 111 -16.41 1.30 6.10
N PHE A 112 -16.98 1.69 4.96
CA PHE A 112 -16.33 2.66 4.08
C PHE A 112 -16.57 4.06 4.62
N HIS A 113 -15.51 4.75 4.97
CA HIS A 113 -15.59 6.07 5.59
C HIS A 113 -15.58 7.21 4.58
N GLY A 114 -15.14 6.98 3.33
CA GLY A 114 -15.11 8.01 2.30
C GLY A 114 -14.25 9.21 2.67
N GLY A 115 -13.21 8.98 3.46
CA GLY A 115 -12.38 10.05 3.99
C GLY A 115 -12.75 10.50 5.39
N ASN A 116 -13.88 10.05 5.94
CA ASN A 116 -14.22 10.31 7.34
C ASN A 116 -13.23 9.58 8.24
N GLY A 117 -12.82 10.24 9.34
CA GLY A 117 -11.82 9.69 10.23
C GLY A 117 -10.39 9.90 9.75
N THR A 118 -10.21 10.55 8.60
CA THR A 118 -8.90 10.98 8.11
C THR A 118 -8.76 12.49 8.24
N ASN A 119 -7.53 12.98 8.12
CA ASN A 119 -7.22 14.42 8.19
C ASN A 119 -6.30 14.79 7.02
N SER A 120 -5.92 16.08 6.95
CA SER A 120 -5.08 16.58 5.85
C SER A 120 -3.70 15.92 5.76
N TYR A 121 -3.27 15.21 6.81
CA TYR A 121 -2.01 14.46 6.83
C TYR A 121 -2.18 13.00 6.42
N SER A 122 -3.40 12.55 6.19
CA SER A 122 -3.69 11.17 5.75
C SER A 122 -3.45 11.04 4.26
N ILE A 123 -2.18 11.14 3.88
CA ILE A 123 -1.74 11.14 2.47
C ILE A 123 -1.07 9.83 2.08
N TYR A 124 -0.96 8.88 2.99
CA TYR A 124 -0.26 7.62 2.74
C TYR A 124 -1.25 6.50 2.48
N VAL A 125 -0.87 5.64 1.54
CA VAL A 125 -1.63 4.43 1.18
C VAL A 125 -0.79 3.22 1.54
N TYR A 126 -1.43 2.21 2.11
CA TYR A 126 -0.78 0.94 2.40
C TYR A 126 -1.67 -0.21 1.95
N ALA A 127 -1.04 -1.35 1.68
CA ALA A 127 -1.76 -2.58 1.35
C ALA A 127 -1.05 -3.76 2.00
N TYR A 128 -1.82 -4.71 2.55
CA TYR A 128 -1.26 -5.92 3.14
C TYR A 128 -2.20 -7.09 2.95
N VAL A 129 -1.64 -8.29 2.97
CA VAL A 129 -2.43 -9.52 2.90
C VAL A 129 -3.05 -9.77 4.27
N MET A 130 -4.37 -9.94 4.31
CA MET A 130 -5.05 -10.29 5.55
C MET A 130 -4.86 -11.77 5.85
N ASP A 131 -4.75 -12.09 7.12
CA ASP A 131 -4.71 -13.45 7.61
C ASP A 131 -5.60 -13.57 8.87
N ARG A 132 -5.63 -14.76 9.47
CA ARG A 132 -6.49 -15.00 10.63
C ARG A 132 -6.12 -14.20 11.88
N TYR A 133 -4.94 -13.56 11.89
CA TYR A 133 -4.48 -12.75 13.00
C TYR A 133 -4.72 -11.25 12.78
N THR A 134 -5.21 -10.87 11.62
CA THR A 134 -5.44 -9.47 11.28
C THR A 134 -6.57 -8.89 12.14
N ILE A 135 -6.36 -7.68 12.64
CA ILE A 135 -7.32 -6.92 13.45
C ILE A 135 -7.82 -5.73 12.62
N GLU A 136 -9.12 -5.61 12.47
CA GLU A 136 -9.71 -4.50 11.74
C GLU A 136 -9.81 -3.22 12.57
#